data_610f5cede3dccc7483b14ab288cd998b
#
_entry.id   610f5cede3dccc7483b14ab288cd998b
#
_cell.length_a   1.000
_cell.length_b   1.000
_cell.length_c   1.000
_cell.angle_alpha   90.00
_cell.angle_beta   90.00
_cell.angle_gamma   90.00
#
_symmetry.space_group_name_H-M   'P 1'
#
loop_
_entity.id
_entity.type
_entity.pdbx_description
1 polymer ?
#
loop_
_entity_poly.entity_id
_entity_poly.type
_entity_poly.pdbx_seq_one_letter_code
_entity_poly.pdbx_strand_id
1 'polypeptide(L)'
;MASNRDDFKAKTIDIMAKRVGYRCSNPNCRKLTCGANDDPENYSNIGVAAHICAAAPGGKRYDTNMTSAERKDIQNGIWLCQSCSKLIDSDDIRYTVDLLHKWRQLSEEAAILELESASPAQNTEQDISLIKFYVQCFDRPAFQDDIRQEGRMEDFDRAIEDTIIALNTGVLRTRDGDIIKQADGKAFVQNPEWREKLYNVVDILTAIRRRLMIADHDHVYSFYSDNGYDGMYCFNDRELEEWFNSSREEILKIMSSICREIGVHELRFSRRCYRW
;
A
#
# COMPACT_ATOMS: atom_id res chain seq x y z
N MET A 1 -41.23 -7.42 -8.33
CA MET A 1 -40.43 -8.66 -8.22
C MET A 1 -39.44 -8.44 -7.07
N ALA A 2 -39.53 -9.26 -6.00
CA ALA A 2 -38.59 -9.18 -4.91
C ALA A 2 -37.18 -9.52 -5.43
N SER A 3 -36.20 -8.67 -5.16
CA SER A 3 -34.83 -8.93 -5.53
C SER A 3 -34.38 -10.22 -4.84
N ASN A 4 -33.99 -11.23 -5.61
CA ASN A 4 -33.47 -12.51 -5.10
C ASN A 4 -31.99 -12.35 -4.69
N ARG A 5 -31.69 -11.23 -4.04
CA ARG A 5 -30.33 -10.85 -3.61
C ARG A 5 -30.24 -10.87 -2.08
N ASP A 6 -29.20 -11.50 -1.56
CA ASP A 6 -28.92 -11.64 -0.15
C ASP A 6 -28.20 -10.40 0.41
N ASP A 7 -28.90 -9.25 0.46
CA ASP A 7 -28.35 -7.99 0.95
C ASP A 7 -28.20 -7.97 2.48
N PHE A 8 -27.21 -7.22 2.97
CA PHE A 8 -27.00 -7.01 4.41
C PHE A 8 -28.15 -6.16 5.01
N LYS A 9 -28.51 -6.49 6.25
CA LYS A 9 -29.43 -5.64 7.03
C LYS A 9 -28.76 -4.32 7.41
N ALA A 10 -29.52 -3.25 7.58
CA ALA A 10 -29.01 -1.94 7.98
C ALA A 10 -28.14 -2.00 9.26
N LYS A 11 -28.54 -2.80 10.25
CA LYS A 11 -27.75 -3.03 11.48
C LYS A 11 -26.39 -3.68 11.19
N THR A 12 -26.33 -4.63 10.26
CA THR A 12 -25.08 -5.30 9.85
C THR A 12 -24.15 -4.31 9.17
N ILE A 13 -24.66 -3.47 8.28
CA ILE A 13 -23.94 -2.40 7.60
C ILE A 13 -23.34 -1.41 8.60
N ASP A 14 -24.15 -0.95 9.56
CA ASP A 14 -23.73 -0.02 10.61
C ASP A 14 -22.61 -0.59 11.49
N ILE A 15 -22.76 -1.85 11.92
CA ILE A 15 -21.72 -2.53 12.69
C ILE A 15 -20.43 -2.65 11.88
N MET A 16 -20.52 -3.04 10.60
CA MET A 16 -19.38 -3.21 9.72
C MET A 16 -18.58 -1.91 9.57
N ALA A 17 -19.26 -0.77 9.38
CA ALA A 17 -18.64 0.55 9.30
C ALA A 17 -17.95 0.93 10.62
N LYS A 18 -18.62 0.72 11.75
CA LYS A 18 -18.11 1.06 13.09
C LYS A 18 -16.89 0.22 13.48
N ARG A 19 -16.86 -1.07 13.13
CA ARG A 19 -15.75 -1.98 13.44
C ARG A 19 -14.41 -1.52 12.85
N VAL A 20 -14.44 -0.73 11.79
CA VAL A 20 -13.24 -0.19 11.11
C VAL A 20 -13.10 1.32 11.28
N GLY A 21 -13.83 1.94 12.24
CA GLY A 21 -13.82 3.39 12.46
C GLY A 21 -14.21 4.18 11.23
N TYR A 22 -15.16 3.71 10.41
CA TYR A 22 -15.57 4.31 9.14
C TYR A 22 -14.41 4.50 8.14
N ARG A 23 -13.34 3.71 8.24
CA ARG A 23 -12.23 3.73 7.29
C ARG A 23 -12.35 2.61 6.28
N CYS A 24 -11.89 2.87 5.05
CA CYS A 24 -11.82 1.85 4.01
C CYS A 24 -10.88 0.71 4.43
N SER A 25 -11.35 -0.54 4.34
CA SER A 25 -10.57 -1.72 4.74
C SER A 25 -9.47 -2.11 3.77
N ASN A 26 -9.39 -1.48 2.59
CA ASN A 26 -8.23 -1.64 1.72
C ASN A 26 -7.00 -1.02 2.41
N PRO A 27 -5.96 -1.81 2.74
CA PRO A 27 -4.78 -1.33 3.47
C PRO A 27 -4.02 -0.23 2.71
N ASN A 28 -4.13 -0.21 1.38
CA ASN A 28 -3.52 0.82 0.53
C ASN A 28 -4.36 2.10 0.41
N CYS A 29 -5.58 2.10 0.97
CA CYS A 29 -6.48 3.24 0.88
C CYS A 29 -6.71 3.90 2.24
N ARG A 30 -7.22 3.14 3.21
CA ARG A 30 -7.54 3.59 4.58
C ARG A 30 -8.29 4.93 4.68
N LYS A 31 -8.88 5.39 3.55
CA LYS A 31 -9.61 6.66 3.47
C LYS A 31 -10.77 6.68 4.46
N LEU A 32 -10.93 7.78 5.19
CA LEU A 32 -12.12 8.03 5.99
C LEU A 32 -13.33 8.11 5.06
N THR A 33 -14.41 7.42 5.41
CA THR A 33 -15.60 7.29 4.54
C THR A 33 -16.82 8.01 5.09
N CYS A 34 -16.74 8.52 6.32
CA CYS A 34 -17.83 9.24 6.94
C CYS A 34 -17.28 10.52 7.59
N GLY A 35 -18.00 11.62 7.50
CA GLY A 35 -17.61 12.90 8.06
C GLY A 35 -18.78 13.85 8.23
N ALA A 36 -18.50 15.05 8.74
CA ALA A 36 -19.51 16.09 8.92
C ALA A 36 -20.13 16.51 7.58
N ASN A 37 -21.37 16.94 7.65
CA ASN A 37 -22.12 17.57 6.58
C ASN A 37 -22.34 19.07 6.93
N ASP A 38 -22.66 19.90 5.98
CA ASP A 38 -23.00 21.31 6.23
C ASP A 38 -24.28 21.44 7.08
N ASP A 39 -25.20 20.49 6.94
CA ASP A 39 -26.35 20.35 7.84
C ASP A 39 -25.89 19.63 9.12
N PRO A 40 -25.98 20.28 10.31
CA PRO A 40 -25.51 19.75 11.57
C PRO A 40 -26.26 18.50 12.05
N GLU A 41 -27.45 18.21 11.51
CA GLU A 41 -28.20 17.01 11.82
C GLU A 41 -27.88 15.82 10.88
N ASN A 42 -26.99 16.05 9.89
CA ASN A 42 -26.63 15.08 8.87
C ASN A 42 -25.12 14.76 8.85
N TYR A 43 -24.77 13.73 8.12
CA TYR A 43 -23.38 13.33 7.85
C TYR A 43 -23.21 12.93 6.39
N SER A 44 -22.00 13.08 5.88
CA SER A 44 -21.61 12.60 4.55
C SER A 44 -20.98 11.22 4.68
N ASN A 45 -21.48 10.23 3.91
CA ASN A 45 -20.93 8.87 3.91
C ASN A 45 -20.72 8.37 2.48
N ILE A 46 -19.47 8.07 2.16
CA ILE A 46 -19.03 7.47 0.89
C ILE A 46 -18.56 6.02 1.05
N GLY A 47 -18.86 5.42 2.20
CA GLY A 47 -18.55 4.01 2.48
C GLY A 47 -19.59 3.07 1.92
N VAL A 48 -19.16 1.86 1.64
CA VAL A 48 -19.97 0.77 1.08
C VAL A 48 -19.70 -0.51 1.85
N ALA A 49 -20.77 -1.18 2.28
CA ALA A 49 -20.70 -2.56 2.76
C ALA A 49 -20.69 -3.50 1.55
N ALA A 50 -19.51 -3.93 1.14
CA ALA A 50 -19.32 -4.83 0.01
C ALA A 50 -19.37 -6.29 0.44
N HIS A 51 -19.93 -7.16 -0.39
CA HIS A 51 -19.88 -8.60 -0.19
C HIS A 51 -18.52 -9.15 -0.63
N ILE A 52 -17.93 -10.02 0.20
CA ILE A 52 -16.71 -10.77 -0.15
C ILE A 52 -17.06 -11.84 -1.17
N CYS A 53 -17.98 -12.74 -0.84
CA CYS A 53 -18.64 -13.65 -1.78
C CYS A 53 -19.99 -13.04 -2.17
N ALA A 54 -20.27 -12.95 -3.46
CA ALA A 54 -21.42 -12.22 -3.99
C ALA A 54 -22.77 -12.61 -3.37
N ALA A 55 -23.65 -11.63 -3.23
CA ALA A 55 -24.98 -11.79 -2.67
C ALA A 55 -25.99 -12.56 -3.58
N ALA A 56 -25.63 -12.78 -4.84
CA ALA A 56 -26.51 -13.44 -5.81
C ALA A 56 -25.70 -14.19 -6.89
N PRO A 57 -26.28 -15.22 -7.51
CA PRO A 57 -25.66 -15.93 -8.63
C PRO A 57 -25.24 -14.97 -9.75
N GLY A 58 -24.09 -15.25 -10.37
CA GLY A 58 -23.48 -14.42 -11.41
C GLY A 58 -22.68 -13.22 -10.90
N GLY A 59 -22.71 -12.93 -9.61
CA GLY A 59 -21.83 -11.94 -8.99
C GLY A 59 -20.40 -12.46 -8.80
N LYS A 60 -19.47 -11.53 -8.59
CA LYS A 60 -18.04 -11.84 -8.40
C LYS A 60 -17.83 -12.68 -7.15
N ARG A 61 -16.96 -13.68 -7.23
CA ARG A 61 -16.62 -14.59 -6.11
C ARG A 61 -17.86 -15.30 -5.50
N TYR A 62 -18.90 -15.55 -6.33
CA TYR A 62 -20.10 -16.26 -5.86
C TYR A 62 -19.76 -17.69 -5.46
N ASP A 63 -20.16 -18.10 -4.25
CA ASP A 63 -20.03 -19.47 -3.77
C ASP A 63 -21.40 -20.17 -3.69
N THR A 64 -21.57 -21.21 -4.47
CA THR A 64 -22.80 -22.02 -4.52
C THR A 64 -23.05 -22.82 -3.24
N ASN A 65 -22.01 -23.08 -2.44
CA ASN A 65 -22.11 -23.84 -1.21
C ASN A 65 -22.58 -22.99 -0.02
N MET A 66 -22.46 -21.65 -0.12
CA MET A 66 -22.96 -20.77 0.92
C MET A 66 -24.49 -20.74 0.95
N THR A 67 -25.03 -20.79 2.16
CA THR A 67 -26.48 -20.54 2.39
C THR A 67 -26.81 -19.05 2.29
N SER A 68 -28.10 -18.72 2.13
CA SER A 68 -28.58 -17.33 2.18
C SER A 68 -28.24 -16.62 3.52
N ALA A 69 -28.22 -17.37 4.63
CA ALA A 69 -27.85 -16.83 5.94
C ALA A 69 -26.37 -16.43 5.99
N GLU A 70 -25.48 -17.27 5.50
CA GLU A 70 -24.03 -17.00 5.44
C GLU A 70 -23.72 -15.84 4.49
N ARG A 71 -24.40 -15.72 3.35
CA ARG A 71 -24.22 -14.58 2.44
C ARG A 71 -24.60 -13.24 3.08
N LYS A 72 -25.60 -13.22 3.97
CA LYS A 72 -26.05 -12.04 4.71
C LYS A 72 -25.28 -11.79 6.01
N ASP A 73 -24.43 -12.74 6.40
CA ASP A 73 -23.67 -12.62 7.63
C ASP A 73 -22.57 -11.55 7.50
N ILE A 74 -22.29 -10.88 8.61
CA ILE A 74 -21.24 -9.86 8.68
C ILE A 74 -19.87 -10.43 8.29
N GLN A 75 -19.64 -11.73 8.49
CA GLN A 75 -18.38 -12.38 8.11
C GLN A 75 -18.14 -12.36 6.59
N ASN A 76 -19.21 -12.33 5.79
CA ASN A 76 -19.13 -12.19 4.35
C ASN A 76 -19.08 -10.72 3.88
N GLY A 77 -18.89 -9.77 4.78
CA GLY A 77 -18.87 -8.35 4.48
C GLY A 77 -17.52 -7.68 4.71
N ILE A 78 -17.24 -6.66 3.92
CA ILE A 78 -16.08 -5.77 4.09
C ILE A 78 -16.50 -4.33 3.86
N TRP A 79 -16.02 -3.40 4.72
CA TRP A 79 -16.30 -1.98 4.58
C TRP A 79 -15.27 -1.29 3.69
N LEU A 80 -15.69 -0.66 2.61
CA LEU A 80 -14.81 -0.03 1.62
C LEU A 80 -15.33 1.36 1.24
N CYS A 81 -14.45 2.23 0.73
CA CYS A 81 -14.92 3.39 -0.02
C CYS A 81 -15.48 2.96 -1.39
N GLN A 82 -16.28 3.81 -2.03
CA GLN A 82 -16.90 3.52 -3.32
C GLN A 82 -15.89 3.09 -4.39
N SER A 83 -14.74 3.77 -4.47
CA SER A 83 -13.69 3.44 -5.45
C SER A 83 -13.12 2.04 -5.22
N CYS A 84 -12.80 1.69 -3.96
CA CYS A 84 -12.28 0.36 -3.62
C CYS A 84 -13.31 -0.74 -3.77
N SER A 85 -14.60 -0.47 -3.46
CA SER A 85 -15.70 -1.41 -3.71
C SER A 85 -15.80 -1.74 -5.20
N LYS A 86 -15.75 -0.73 -6.06
CA LYS A 86 -15.76 -0.93 -7.52
C LYS A 86 -14.50 -1.66 -8.01
N LEU A 87 -13.34 -1.35 -7.41
CA LEU A 87 -12.06 -1.97 -7.76
C LEU A 87 -12.07 -3.48 -7.53
N ILE A 88 -12.52 -3.95 -6.36
CA ILE A 88 -12.54 -5.39 -6.05
C ILE A 88 -13.51 -6.19 -6.92
N ASP A 89 -14.53 -5.54 -7.46
CA ASP A 89 -15.49 -6.17 -8.37
C ASP A 89 -15.04 -6.10 -9.84
N SER A 90 -14.03 -5.28 -10.16
CA SER A 90 -13.49 -5.22 -11.52
C SER A 90 -12.53 -6.37 -11.83
N ASP A 91 -11.84 -6.94 -10.80
CA ASP A 91 -10.83 -7.98 -10.98
C ASP A 91 -10.88 -9.00 -9.82
N ASP A 92 -11.75 -10.00 -9.96
CA ASP A 92 -11.95 -11.05 -8.94
C ASP A 92 -10.83 -12.09 -8.90
N ILE A 93 -9.98 -12.15 -9.90
CA ILE A 93 -8.76 -12.98 -9.91
C ILE A 93 -7.72 -12.38 -8.97
N ARG A 94 -7.53 -11.08 -9.04
CA ARG A 94 -6.60 -10.34 -8.17
C ARG A 94 -7.14 -10.19 -6.75
N TYR A 95 -8.42 -9.86 -6.61
CA TYR A 95 -9.09 -9.62 -5.32
C TYR A 95 -9.85 -10.87 -4.86
N THR A 96 -9.09 -11.88 -4.44
CA THR A 96 -9.62 -13.16 -3.98
C THR A 96 -10.38 -13.05 -2.66
N VAL A 97 -11.18 -14.05 -2.34
CA VAL A 97 -11.91 -14.15 -1.07
C VAL A 97 -10.94 -14.04 0.13
N ASP A 98 -9.85 -14.80 0.11
CA ASP A 98 -8.85 -14.80 1.18
C ASP A 98 -8.19 -13.43 1.37
N LEU A 99 -7.86 -12.74 0.27
CA LEU A 99 -7.30 -11.40 0.33
C LEU A 99 -8.28 -10.41 0.97
N LEU A 100 -9.57 -10.48 0.63
CA LEU A 100 -10.57 -9.58 1.19
C LEU A 100 -10.85 -9.87 2.67
N HIS A 101 -10.84 -11.13 3.09
CA HIS A 101 -10.89 -11.49 4.51
C HIS A 101 -9.66 -10.95 5.26
N LYS A 102 -8.46 -11.07 4.67
CA LYS A 102 -7.25 -10.50 5.24
C LYS A 102 -7.33 -8.99 5.39
N TRP A 103 -7.81 -8.28 4.37
CA TRP A 103 -8.01 -6.83 4.43
C TRP A 103 -8.97 -6.42 5.55
N ARG A 104 -10.07 -7.15 5.68
CA ARG A 104 -11.03 -6.92 6.76
C ARG A 104 -10.38 -7.11 8.12
N GLN A 105 -9.73 -8.25 8.34
CA GLN A 105 -9.05 -8.56 9.60
C GLN A 105 -8.05 -7.45 9.97
N LEU A 106 -7.13 -7.11 9.06
CA LEU A 106 -6.13 -6.06 9.27
C LEU A 106 -6.76 -4.71 9.62
N SER A 107 -7.90 -4.39 9.00
CA SER A 107 -8.60 -3.15 9.23
C SER A 107 -9.30 -3.09 10.60
N GLU A 108 -9.89 -4.20 11.05
CA GLU A 108 -10.51 -4.32 12.37
C GLU A 108 -9.45 -4.28 13.47
N GLU A 109 -8.34 -5.00 13.30
CA GLU A 109 -7.20 -4.97 14.23
C GLU A 109 -6.62 -3.56 14.37
N ALA A 110 -6.42 -2.85 13.25
CA ALA A 110 -5.95 -1.46 13.28
C ALA A 110 -6.92 -0.53 14.05
N ALA A 111 -8.24 -0.72 13.88
CA ALA A 111 -9.22 0.08 14.60
C ALA A 111 -9.24 -0.21 16.10
N ILE A 112 -9.04 -1.47 16.52
CA ILE A 112 -8.90 -1.85 17.92
C ILE A 112 -7.65 -1.19 18.52
N LEU A 113 -6.51 -1.29 17.85
CA LEU A 113 -5.28 -0.67 18.30
C LEU A 113 -5.40 0.85 18.44
N GLU A 114 -6.11 1.52 17.50
CA GLU A 114 -6.40 2.95 17.61
C GLU A 114 -7.28 3.28 18.84
N LEU A 115 -8.20 2.39 19.23
CA LEU A 115 -9.03 2.57 20.43
C LEU A 115 -8.26 2.33 21.75
N GLU A 116 -7.36 1.38 21.74
CA GLU A 116 -6.56 1.00 22.90
C GLU A 116 -5.38 1.95 23.12
N SER A 117 -4.92 2.65 22.08
CA SER A 117 -3.83 3.61 22.18
C SER A 117 -4.26 4.87 22.92
N ALA A 118 -4.16 4.85 24.24
CA ALA A 118 -4.60 5.90 25.14
C ALA A 118 -3.68 7.14 25.22
N SER A 119 -2.78 7.37 24.29
CA SER A 119 -2.04 8.64 24.14
C SER A 119 -0.92 8.55 23.10
N PRO A 120 -0.55 9.64 22.43
CA PRO A 120 0.57 9.66 21.46
C PRO A 120 1.93 9.24 22.03
N ALA A 121 2.06 9.11 23.34
CA ALA A 121 3.31 8.79 24.02
C ALA A 121 3.60 7.29 24.18
N GLN A 122 2.65 6.38 23.88
CA GLN A 122 2.86 4.93 24.00
C GLN A 122 3.23 4.20 22.71
N ASN A 123 3.46 4.92 21.65
CA ASN A 123 3.75 4.40 20.30
C ASN A 123 5.16 3.83 20.15
N THR A 124 5.92 3.64 21.21
CA THR A 124 7.36 3.76 20.97
C THR A 124 8.04 2.46 20.57
N GLU A 125 7.76 1.34 21.20
CA GLU A 125 8.55 0.13 20.89
C GLU A 125 8.05 -0.60 19.63
N GLN A 126 6.75 -0.73 19.46
CA GLN A 126 6.19 -1.39 18.28
C GLN A 126 6.42 -0.56 17.02
N ASP A 127 6.12 0.74 17.04
CA ASP A 127 6.36 1.64 15.92
C ASP A 127 7.85 1.71 15.56
N ILE A 128 8.74 1.81 16.54
CA ILE A 128 10.19 1.77 16.32
C ILE A 128 10.61 0.45 15.65
N SER A 129 10.05 -0.68 16.09
CA SER A 129 10.32 -1.99 15.46
C SER A 129 9.87 -2.03 14.02
N LEU A 130 8.67 -1.49 13.71
CA LEU A 130 8.16 -1.39 12.35
C LEU A 130 9.01 -0.46 11.48
N ILE A 131 9.40 0.71 11.98
CA ILE A 131 10.29 1.62 11.25
C ILE A 131 11.64 0.96 10.96
N LYS A 132 12.25 0.26 11.94
CA LYS A 132 13.48 -0.50 11.71
C LYS A 132 13.34 -1.57 10.64
N PHE A 133 12.17 -2.20 10.53
CA PHE A 133 11.88 -3.13 9.45
C PHE A 133 11.77 -2.39 8.10
N TYR A 134 11.02 -1.26 8.03
CA TYR A 134 10.86 -0.52 6.77
C TYR A 134 12.15 0.08 6.27
N VAL A 135 13.05 0.52 7.15
CA VAL A 135 14.39 1.00 6.77
C VAL A 135 15.16 -0.05 5.97
N GLN A 136 15.05 -1.34 6.35
CA GLN A 136 15.70 -2.43 5.62
C GLN A 136 15.16 -2.62 4.19
N CYS A 137 13.92 -2.21 3.93
CA CYS A 137 13.34 -2.29 2.60
C CYS A 137 14.02 -1.33 1.60
N PHE A 138 14.68 -0.27 2.11
CA PHE A 138 15.40 0.72 1.31
C PHE A 138 16.91 0.47 1.23
N ASP A 139 17.43 -0.56 1.91
CA ASP A 139 18.83 -0.97 1.81
C ASP A 139 19.04 -1.83 0.55
N ARG A 140 18.83 -1.21 -0.61
CA ARG A 140 18.92 -1.82 -1.93
C ARG A 140 19.57 -0.84 -2.91
N PRO A 141 20.35 -1.33 -3.91
CA PRO A 141 20.95 -0.47 -4.94
C PRO A 141 19.92 0.46 -5.63
N ALA A 142 18.71 -0.03 -5.90
CA ALA A 142 17.62 0.75 -6.49
C ALA A 142 17.31 2.07 -5.76
N PHE A 143 17.70 2.24 -4.50
CA PHE A 143 17.52 3.48 -3.74
C PHE A 143 18.82 4.23 -3.50
N GLN A 144 19.97 3.61 -3.72
CA GLN A 144 21.29 4.15 -3.34
C GLN A 144 22.08 4.65 -4.54
N ASP A 145 21.93 4.03 -5.70
CA ASP A 145 22.70 4.34 -6.89
C ASP A 145 21.93 5.27 -7.86
N ASP A 146 22.63 5.98 -8.74
CA ASP A 146 22.03 6.75 -9.82
C ASP A 146 21.27 5.82 -10.77
N ILE A 147 20.11 6.24 -11.29
CA ILE A 147 19.28 5.39 -12.14
C ILE A 147 20.02 4.91 -13.40
N ARG A 148 20.99 5.68 -13.88
CA ARG A 148 21.82 5.27 -15.03
C ARG A 148 22.70 4.05 -14.73
N GLN A 149 22.97 3.78 -13.45
CA GLN A 149 23.83 2.69 -12.99
C GLN A 149 23.05 1.44 -12.60
N GLU A 150 21.74 1.43 -12.82
CA GLU A 150 20.96 0.21 -12.63
C GLU A 150 21.41 -0.88 -13.58
N GLY A 151 21.51 -2.11 -13.08
CA GLY A 151 21.89 -3.24 -13.89
C GLY A 151 20.84 -3.61 -14.94
N ARG A 152 19.56 -3.57 -14.53
CA ARG A 152 18.39 -3.83 -15.38
C ARG A 152 17.20 -3.02 -14.88
N MET A 153 16.46 -2.41 -15.81
CA MET A 153 15.27 -1.62 -15.45
C MET A 153 14.13 -2.50 -14.90
N GLU A 154 14.03 -3.75 -15.34
CA GLU A 154 13.08 -4.71 -14.77
C GLU A 154 13.39 -5.03 -13.29
N ASP A 155 14.67 -5.08 -12.95
CA ASP A 155 15.10 -5.31 -11.57
C ASP A 155 14.85 -4.09 -10.69
N PHE A 156 15.02 -2.89 -11.25
CA PHE A 156 14.64 -1.64 -10.59
C PHE A 156 13.13 -1.59 -10.33
N ASP A 157 12.30 -1.84 -11.36
CA ASP A 157 10.84 -1.87 -11.19
C ASP A 157 10.41 -2.88 -10.12
N ARG A 158 10.99 -4.10 -10.17
CA ARG A 158 10.71 -5.14 -9.18
C ARG A 158 11.11 -4.72 -7.77
N ALA A 159 12.28 -4.08 -7.60
CA ALA A 159 12.72 -3.60 -6.29
C ALA A 159 11.78 -2.55 -5.71
N ILE A 160 11.26 -1.64 -6.55
CA ILE A 160 10.25 -0.65 -6.16
C ILE A 160 8.93 -1.35 -5.80
N GLU A 161 8.47 -2.31 -6.60
CA GLU A 161 7.25 -3.09 -6.32
C GLU A 161 7.35 -3.86 -5.02
N ASP A 162 8.43 -4.61 -4.81
CA ASP A 162 8.68 -5.37 -3.58
C ASP A 162 8.69 -4.46 -2.35
N THR A 163 9.22 -3.24 -2.48
CA THR A 163 9.23 -2.27 -1.39
C THR A 163 7.83 -1.74 -1.10
N ILE A 164 7.02 -1.47 -2.13
CA ILE A 164 5.59 -1.13 -1.95
C ILE A 164 4.85 -2.27 -1.23
N ILE A 165 5.08 -3.52 -1.64
CA ILE A 165 4.48 -4.70 -1.02
C ILE A 165 4.93 -4.81 0.44
N ALA A 166 6.24 -4.67 0.71
CA ALA A 166 6.77 -4.76 2.06
C ALA A 166 6.20 -3.70 3.00
N LEU A 167 6.10 -2.43 2.56
CA LEU A 167 5.49 -1.36 3.34
C LEU A 167 3.99 -1.60 3.59
N ASN A 168 3.28 -2.17 2.64
CA ASN A 168 1.84 -2.40 2.76
C ASN A 168 1.47 -3.65 3.54
N THR A 169 2.26 -4.72 3.41
CA THR A 169 1.93 -6.05 3.94
C THR A 169 2.86 -6.51 5.05
N GLY A 170 3.98 -5.83 5.26
CA GLY A 170 5.01 -6.26 6.19
C GLY A 170 5.85 -7.46 5.70
N VAL A 171 5.79 -7.84 4.42
CA VAL A 171 6.52 -9.02 3.90
C VAL A 171 7.68 -8.55 3.03
N LEU A 172 8.91 -8.66 3.55
CA LEU A 172 10.13 -8.38 2.80
C LEU A 172 10.63 -9.66 2.13
N ARG A 173 10.88 -9.59 0.82
CA ARG A 173 11.32 -10.73 0.01
C ARG A 173 12.70 -10.50 -0.61
N THR A 174 13.41 -11.60 -0.90
CA THR A 174 14.56 -11.62 -1.79
C THR A 174 14.12 -11.35 -3.23
N ARG A 175 15.09 -11.13 -4.11
CA ARG A 175 14.87 -11.04 -5.56
C ARG A 175 14.22 -12.30 -6.15
N ASP A 176 14.50 -13.48 -5.58
CA ASP A 176 13.98 -14.77 -6.01
C ASP A 176 12.60 -15.10 -5.42
N GLY A 177 12.06 -14.19 -4.58
CA GLY A 177 10.73 -14.28 -3.99
C GLY A 177 10.68 -14.91 -2.60
N ASP A 178 11.81 -15.36 -2.06
CA ASP A 178 11.87 -15.93 -0.72
C ASP A 178 11.62 -14.86 0.36
N ILE A 179 10.90 -15.21 1.40
CA ILE A 179 10.63 -14.31 2.52
C ILE A 179 11.88 -14.15 3.38
N ILE A 180 12.43 -12.93 3.43
CA ILE A 180 13.55 -12.57 4.30
C ILE A 180 13.05 -12.29 5.72
N LYS A 181 11.96 -11.50 5.83
CA LYS A 181 11.44 -11.01 7.10
C LYS A 181 9.97 -10.67 6.99
N GLN A 182 9.26 -10.79 8.10
CA GLN A 182 7.87 -10.40 8.24
C GLN A 182 7.69 -9.45 9.41
N ALA A 183 6.80 -8.49 9.24
CA ALA A 183 6.33 -7.54 10.23
C ALA A 183 4.88 -7.17 9.89
N ASP A 184 4.30 -6.23 10.59
CA ASP A 184 3.03 -5.65 10.19
C ASP A 184 3.23 -4.59 9.10
N GLY A 185 2.19 -4.34 8.28
CA GLY A 185 2.22 -3.29 7.26
C GLY A 185 2.10 -1.89 7.87
N LYS A 186 2.41 -0.85 7.08
CA LYS A 186 2.40 0.56 7.51
C LYS A 186 1.08 1.05 8.13
N ALA A 187 -0.04 0.39 7.84
CA ALA A 187 -1.34 0.71 8.43
C ALA A 187 -1.37 0.48 9.96
N PHE A 188 -0.45 -0.33 10.48
CA PHE A 188 -0.32 -0.65 11.91
C PHE A 188 0.58 0.34 12.68
N VAL A 189 1.27 1.24 12.00
CA VAL A 189 2.02 2.32 12.65
C VAL A 189 1.04 3.22 13.40
N GLN A 190 1.19 3.31 14.72
CA GLN A 190 0.29 4.05 15.60
C GLN A 190 0.50 5.56 15.48
N ASN A 191 1.76 6.00 15.39
CA ASN A 191 2.09 7.40 15.21
C ASN A 191 1.49 7.93 13.89
N PRO A 192 0.51 8.86 13.94
CA PRO A 192 -0.20 9.31 12.76
C PRO A 192 0.70 10.08 11.78
N GLU A 193 1.68 10.82 12.28
CA GLU A 193 2.64 11.56 11.44
C GLU A 193 3.54 10.61 10.67
N TRP A 194 4.09 9.58 11.34
CA TRP A 194 4.94 8.58 10.68
C TRP A 194 4.13 7.76 9.69
N ARG A 195 2.92 7.41 10.04
CA ARG A 195 2.00 6.70 9.15
C ARG A 195 1.70 7.51 7.89
N GLU A 196 1.44 8.81 8.01
CA GLU A 196 1.23 9.71 6.86
C GLU A 196 2.49 9.81 5.99
N LYS A 197 3.66 9.97 6.60
CA LYS A 197 4.95 9.96 5.90
C LYS A 197 5.15 8.65 5.11
N LEU A 198 4.81 7.49 5.68
CA LEU A 198 4.88 6.20 4.99
C LEU A 198 3.87 6.05 3.84
N TYR A 199 2.69 6.64 3.96
CA TYR A 199 1.74 6.71 2.83
C TYR A 199 2.31 7.56 1.70
N ASN A 200 2.88 8.72 2.00
CA ASN A 200 3.53 9.57 1.01
C ASN A 200 4.70 8.86 0.31
N VAL A 201 5.51 8.11 1.05
CA VAL A 201 6.57 7.26 0.47
C VAL A 201 6.01 6.26 -0.54
N VAL A 202 4.91 5.57 -0.22
CA VAL A 202 4.28 4.61 -1.15
C VAL A 202 3.69 5.31 -2.37
N ASP A 203 3.15 6.51 -2.23
CA ASP A 203 2.64 7.31 -3.35
C ASP A 203 3.78 7.70 -4.31
N ILE A 204 4.93 8.12 -3.78
CA ILE A 204 6.12 8.42 -4.59
C ILE A 204 6.63 7.16 -5.30
N LEU A 205 6.75 6.03 -4.61
CA LEU A 205 7.15 4.75 -5.21
C LEU A 205 6.20 4.34 -6.34
N THR A 206 4.90 4.51 -6.14
CA THR A 206 3.89 4.21 -7.15
C THR A 206 4.00 5.14 -8.36
N ALA A 207 4.32 6.42 -8.13
CA ALA A 207 4.57 7.38 -9.20
C ALA A 207 5.84 7.02 -10.01
N ILE A 208 6.91 6.57 -9.34
CA ILE A 208 8.14 6.07 -9.98
C ILE A 208 7.79 4.94 -10.95
N ARG A 209 7.08 3.90 -10.49
CA ARG A 209 6.68 2.76 -11.34
C ARG A 209 5.85 3.20 -12.54
N ARG A 210 4.86 4.07 -12.32
CA ARG A 210 3.99 4.56 -13.40
C ARG A 210 4.80 5.30 -14.46
N ARG A 211 5.73 6.16 -14.06
CA ARG A 211 6.58 6.89 -15.00
C ARG A 211 7.58 5.99 -15.70
N LEU A 212 8.12 4.98 -15.01
CA LEU A 212 9.00 4.00 -15.63
C LEU A 212 8.28 3.21 -16.74
N MET A 213 7.05 2.77 -16.51
CA MET A 213 6.24 2.09 -17.53
C MET A 213 6.01 2.97 -18.77
N ILE A 214 5.76 4.27 -18.56
CA ILE A 214 5.61 5.22 -19.68
C ILE A 214 6.93 5.40 -20.41
N ALA A 215 8.04 5.59 -19.69
CA ALA A 215 9.36 5.77 -20.26
C ALA A 215 9.83 4.55 -21.08
N ASP A 216 9.49 3.35 -20.61
CA ASP A 216 9.75 2.10 -21.34
C ASP A 216 8.92 2.00 -22.62
N HIS A 217 7.62 2.26 -22.52
CA HIS A 217 6.72 2.27 -23.69
C HIS A 217 7.17 3.28 -24.76
N ASP A 218 7.62 4.46 -24.34
CA ASP A 218 8.01 5.56 -25.22
C ASP A 218 9.49 5.49 -25.63
N HIS A 219 10.21 4.44 -25.23
CA HIS A 219 11.64 4.24 -25.53
C HIS A 219 12.53 5.45 -25.17
N VAL A 220 12.28 6.04 -23.99
CA VAL A 220 12.97 7.26 -23.53
C VAL A 220 14.39 6.98 -23.06
N TYR A 221 14.74 5.72 -22.81
CA TYR A 221 16.08 5.32 -22.40
C TYR A 221 16.60 4.15 -23.24
N SER A 222 17.92 4.02 -23.30
CA SER A 222 18.61 2.91 -23.95
C SER A 222 19.78 2.44 -23.07
N PHE A 223 20.11 1.16 -23.15
CA PHE A 223 21.27 0.60 -22.46
C PHE A 223 22.50 0.72 -23.36
N TYR A 224 23.54 1.34 -22.83
CA TYR A 224 24.84 1.46 -23.52
C TYR A 224 25.89 0.63 -22.75
N SER A 225 26.57 -0.27 -23.43
CA SER A 225 27.67 -1.05 -22.91
C SER A 225 28.83 -1.01 -23.94
N ASP A 226 30.01 -0.55 -23.49
CA ASP A 226 31.21 -0.54 -24.33
C ASP A 226 32.18 -1.64 -23.85
N ASN A 227 32.48 -2.60 -24.70
CA ASN A 227 33.55 -3.60 -24.67
C ASN A 227 34.10 -4.03 -23.30
N GLY A 228 33.22 -4.51 -22.38
CA GLY A 228 33.64 -5.17 -21.14
C GLY A 228 33.62 -4.28 -19.88
N TYR A 229 33.10 -3.08 -19.95
CA TYR A 229 32.75 -2.26 -18.80
C TYR A 229 31.27 -2.44 -18.44
N ASP A 230 30.96 -2.27 -17.16
CA ASP A 230 29.57 -2.24 -16.67
C ASP A 230 28.79 -1.19 -17.50
N GLY A 231 27.73 -1.64 -18.15
CA GLY A 231 26.91 -0.77 -18.99
C GLY A 231 26.13 0.25 -18.17
N MET A 232 25.65 1.30 -18.82
CA MET A 232 24.80 2.31 -18.18
C MET A 232 23.56 2.59 -19.02
N TYR A 233 22.51 3.04 -18.37
CA TYR A 233 21.34 3.57 -19.05
C TYR A 233 21.55 5.04 -19.43
N CYS A 234 21.23 5.36 -20.65
CA CYS A 234 21.22 6.73 -21.17
C CYS A 234 19.77 7.15 -21.41
N PHE A 235 19.37 8.22 -20.78
CA PHE A 235 18.05 8.82 -20.96
C PHE A 235 18.10 9.91 -22.02
N ASN A 236 17.14 9.90 -22.95
CA ASN A 236 16.98 10.96 -23.93
C ASN A 236 16.32 12.22 -23.31
N ASP A 237 15.66 12.04 -22.16
CA ASP A 237 15.03 13.08 -21.36
C ASP A 237 15.78 13.24 -20.03
N ARG A 238 16.57 14.30 -19.92
CA ARG A 238 17.34 14.60 -18.72
C ARG A 238 16.45 15.02 -17.55
N GLU A 239 15.30 15.64 -17.80
CA GLU A 239 14.39 16.06 -16.74
C GLU A 239 13.73 14.83 -16.10
N LEU A 240 13.41 13.83 -16.90
CA LEU A 240 12.88 12.57 -16.41
C LEU A 240 13.92 11.78 -15.60
N GLU A 241 15.16 11.71 -16.08
CA GLU A 241 16.29 11.10 -15.35
C GLU A 241 16.46 11.75 -13.97
N GLU A 242 16.54 13.09 -13.93
CA GLU A 242 16.68 13.83 -12.68
C GLU A 242 15.45 13.65 -11.76
N TRP A 243 14.27 13.54 -12.35
CA TRP A 243 13.06 13.28 -11.57
C TRP A 243 13.10 11.91 -10.87
N PHE A 244 13.57 10.84 -11.53
CA PHE A 244 13.75 9.54 -10.90
C PHE A 244 14.74 9.59 -9.73
N ASN A 245 15.86 10.26 -9.91
CA ASN A 245 16.87 10.42 -8.88
C ASN A 245 16.35 11.24 -7.69
N SER A 246 15.71 12.38 -7.97
CA SER A 246 15.16 13.28 -6.94
C SER A 246 14.00 12.64 -6.17
N SER A 247 13.16 11.86 -6.82
CA SER A 247 12.07 11.13 -6.17
C SER A 247 12.59 10.10 -5.15
N ARG A 248 13.67 9.39 -5.50
CA ARG A 248 14.35 8.47 -4.57
C ARG A 248 15.00 9.20 -3.40
N GLU A 249 15.68 10.33 -3.66
CA GLU A 249 16.24 11.17 -2.61
C GLU A 249 15.15 11.66 -1.64
N GLU A 250 13.99 12.04 -2.16
CA GLU A 250 12.87 12.50 -1.32
C GLU A 250 12.37 11.37 -0.41
N ILE A 251 12.19 10.15 -0.95
CA ILE A 251 11.83 8.98 -0.15
C ILE A 251 12.82 8.79 1.00
N LEU A 252 14.12 8.82 0.70
CA LEU A 252 15.15 8.59 1.72
C LEU A 252 15.20 9.74 2.74
N LYS A 253 14.92 10.99 2.35
CA LYS A 253 14.79 12.13 3.28
C LYS A 253 13.60 11.94 4.22
N ILE A 254 12.44 11.52 3.69
CA ILE A 254 11.25 11.24 4.50
C ILE A 254 11.58 10.14 5.52
N MET A 255 12.13 9.01 5.08
CA MET A 255 12.52 7.92 5.95
C MET A 255 13.57 8.33 6.98
N SER A 256 14.59 9.09 6.57
CA SER A 256 15.63 9.60 7.47
C SER A 256 15.07 10.58 8.51
N SER A 257 14.01 11.33 8.19
CA SER A 257 13.36 12.19 9.18
C SER A 257 12.75 11.36 10.33
N ILE A 258 12.10 10.25 10.01
CA ILE A 258 11.58 9.32 11.02
C ILE A 258 12.72 8.66 11.80
N CYS A 259 13.78 8.22 11.11
CA CYS A 259 14.94 7.60 11.75
C CYS A 259 15.60 8.51 12.81
N ARG A 260 15.72 9.81 12.53
CA ARG A 260 16.24 10.80 13.47
C ARG A 260 15.40 10.93 14.72
N GLU A 261 14.10 10.94 14.58
CA GLU A 261 13.16 11.06 15.71
C GLU A 261 13.27 9.87 16.68
N ILE A 262 13.63 8.68 16.16
CA ILE A 262 13.72 7.44 16.96
C ILE A 262 15.16 7.02 17.28
N GLY A 263 16.15 7.80 16.88
CA GLY A 263 17.57 7.49 17.12
C GLY A 263 18.10 6.26 16.36
N VAL A 264 17.46 5.90 15.25
CA VAL A 264 17.91 4.83 14.34
C VAL A 264 18.86 5.43 13.29
N HIS A 265 19.81 4.63 12.82
CA HIS A 265 20.76 5.06 11.79
C HIS A 265 20.00 5.53 10.54
N GLU A 266 20.33 6.74 10.05
CA GLU A 266 19.73 7.30 8.86
C GLU A 266 20.14 6.52 7.60
N LEU A 267 19.23 6.44 6.65
CA LEU A 267 19.53 5.93 5.31
C LEU A 267 20.45 6.92 4.59
N ARG A 268 21.59 6.43 4.13
CA ARG A 268 22.53 7.25 3.37
C ARG A 268 22.26 7.06 1.89
N PHE A 269 21.92 8.17 1.24
CA PHE A 269 21.97 8.26 -0.20
C PHE A 269 23.40 8.51 -0.62
N SER A 270 24.01 7.61 -1.37
CA SER A 270 25.29 7.83 -2.01
C SER A 270 25.08 7.82 -3.52
N ARG A 271 24.92 8.98 -4.13
CA ARG A 271 25.17 9.06 -5.55
C ARG A 271 26.64 8.71 -5.76
N ARG A 272 26.91 7.49 -6.17
CA ARG A 272 28.23 7.13 -6.68
C ARG A 272 28.37 7.81 -8.03
N CYS A 273 28.71 9.11 -8.00
CA CYS A 273 29.18 9.79 -9.20
C CYS A 273 30.56 9.20 -9.51
N TYR A 274 30.65 8.24 -10.40
CA TYR A 274 31.93 7.99 -11.06
C TYR A 274 32.22 9.26 -11.86
N ARG A 275 33.16 10.08 -11.35
CA ARG A 275 33.77 11.15 -12.14
C ARG A 275 34.67 10.43 -13.15
N TRP A 276 34.32 10.49 -14.40
CA TRP A 276 35.19 10.21 -15.53
C TRP A 276 36.30 11.27 -15.63
#